data_88bf8acde6e1dba22e7e4056c0971c44
#
_entry.id   88bf8acde6e1dba22e7e4056c0971c44
#
_cell.length_a   1.000
_cell.length_b   1.000
_cell.length_c   1.000
_cell.angle_alpha   90.00
_cell.angle_beta   90.00
_cell.angle_gamma   90.00
#
_symmetry.space_group_name_H-M   'P 1'
#
loop_
_entity.id
_entity.type
_entity.pdbx_description
1 polymer ?
#
loop_
_entity_poly.entity_id
_entity_poly.type
_entity_poly.pdbx_seq_one_letter_code
_entity_poly.pdbx_strand_id
1 'polypeptide(L)'
;MNLAYKYPIIFWNCANLIVDSGTIEGIDDKTSDYNKIARAVNKNKLAGIRVSLIDVNKSELSFTPDAEANTIHYGLGGLQGVGNEVAQMIIDNRPYNSIEDFMDKTKVNKTVMVSLIKSGAFDQFGKRKDIMKQYLYTTINPKKRLTMQNFNALIESSLVPQKLKFQKQVFNFNKGLKKDCKYNTDYFALDGIYYKFYVKFFNEDNIEPIDNKLCLNKKTWKKEYDSVMSAAKQYIVDNQQELLDKLNNTMLKDAWNKYAAGTISHWEMESLGMYYHKHELTSIDNSLYDIVDYARLDRTPIVDYTFKRNGAEIPIFKTFKIAGTVIAKDEMHSQITLLTTTGVVEVKMSKEYFSQYNKRISEVRPDGTKKIMEQGFFQRGMMLVCNGIRRGDTFVLKAYKRKGNVQHQLYKITKVNQDGTMEMTNNRYGENVDN
;
A
#
# COMPACT_ATOMS: atom_id res chain seq x y z
N MET A 1 26.62 27.85 20.15
CA MET A 1 26.86 27.01 21.36
C MET A 1 26.16 27.52 22.62
N ASN A 2 26.05 28.83 22.84
CA ASN A 2 25.40 29.38 24.07
C ASN A 2 23.88 29.09 24.22
N LEU A 3 23.14 28.90 23.15
CA LEU A 3 21.69 28.62 23.20
C LEU A 3 21.37 27.22 23.75
N ALA A 4 22.23 26.25 23.51
CA ALA A 4 22.01 24.85 23.97
C ALA A 4 22.11 24.73 25.50
N TYR A 5 22.79 25.66 26.19
CA TYR A 5 22.86 25.71 27.67
C TYR A 5 21.70 26.51 28.30
N LYS A 6 21.05 27.34 27.50
CA LYS A 6 20.00 28.24 28.01
C LYS A 6 18.60 27.64 27.93
N TYR A 7 18.37 26.75 26.99
CA TYR A 7 17.07 26.15 26.75
C TYR A 7 17.12 24.63 26.90
N PRO A 8 16.05 23.96 27.40
CA PRO A 8 15.94 22.50 27.43
C PRO A 8 16.18 21.88 26.05
N ILE A 9 16.81 20.70 26.01
CA ILE A 9 17.19 19.99 24.78
C ILE A 9 16.00 19.70 23.86
N ILE A 10 14.79 19.65 24.43
CA ILE A 10 13.54 19.43 23.66
C ILE A 10 13.31 20.50 22.61
N PHE A 11 13.66 21.78 22.88
CA PHE A 11 13.50 22.86 21.90
C PHE A 11 14.43 22.68 20.70
N TRP A 12 15.69 22.28 20.95
CA TRP A 12 16.64 21.98 19.89
C TRP A 12 16.18 20.78 19.02
N ASN A 13 15.72 19.74 19.68
CA ASN A 13 15.26 18.52 19.01
C ASN A 13 13.97 18.79 18.21
N CYS A 14 13.07 19.63 18.73
CA CYS A 14 11.88 20.08 18.00
C CYS A 14 12.24 20.90 16.78
N ALA A 15 13.19 21.84 16.89
CA ALA A 15 13.66 22.65 15.76
C ALA A 15 14.24 21.75 14.63
N ASN A 16 15.00 20.71 14.97
CA ASN A 16 15.48 19.76 13.99
C ASN A 16 14.33 19.01 13.27
N LEU A 17 13.29 18.60 14.01
CA LEU A 17 12.11 17.96 13.42
C LEU A 17 11.34 18.91 12.48
N ILE A 18 11.24 20.20 12.83
CA ILE A 18 10.64 21.22 11.96
C ILE A 18 11.42 21.34 10.64
N VAL A 19 12.75 21.41 10.72
CA VAL A 19 13.63 21.48 9.53
C VAL A 19 13.47 20.22 8.67
N ASP A 20 13.48 19.03 9.29
CA ASP A 20 13.40 17.75 8.60
C ASP A 20 12.02 17.48 8.00
N SER A 21 10.96 18.06 8.58
CA SER A 21 9.59 17.96 8.05
C SER A 21 9.29 18.92 6.89
N GLY A 22 10.16 19.92 6.67
CA GLY A 22 9.93 20.92 5.65
C GLY A 22 8.82 21.94 5.99
N THR A 23 8.36 21.99 7.23
CA THR A 23 7.27 22.88 7.70
C THR A 23 7.79 24.24 8.16
N ILE A 24 8.81 24.79 7.52
CA ILE A 24 9.37 26.10 7.85
C ILE A 24 8.53 27.18 7.13
N GLU A 25 7.99 28.13 7.88
CA GLU A 25 7.28 29.28 7.32
C GLU A 25 8.14 30.03 6.30
N GLY A 26 7.57 30.28 5.11
CA GLY A 26 8.23 31.06 4.04
C GLY A 26 9.20 30.27 3.15
N ILE A 27 9.27 28.92 3.26
CA ILE A 27 10.06 28.06 2.37
C ILE A 27 9.13 27.02 1.75
N ASP A 28 8.58 27.33 0.58
CA ASP A 28 7.57 26.50 -0.10
C ASP A 28 8.11 25.25 -0.81
N ASP A 29 9.43 25.13 -1.00
CA ASP A 29 10.04 24.09 -1.86
C ASP A 29 10.63 22.89 -1.12
N LYS A 30 10.48 22.79 0.22
CA LYS A 30 11.10 21.70 0.98
C LYS A 30 10.16 20.55 1.18
N THR A 31 10.45 19.43 0.55
CA THR A 31 9.74 18.15 0.79
C THR A 31 10.18 17.54 2.11
N SER A 32 9.22 16.95 2.85
CA SER A 32 9.49 16.26 4.12
C SER A 32 10.48 15.09 3.93
N ASP A 33 11.56 15.11 4.71
CA ASP A 33 12.54 14.01 4.76
C ASP A 33 12.15 13.01 5.86
N TYR A 34 11.28 12.09 5.54
CA TYR A 34 10.80 11.09 6.50
C TYR A 34 11.87 10.19 7.09
N ASN A 35 13.03 10.03 6.41
CA ASN A 35 14.15 9.28 6.96
C ASN A 35 14.77 10.05 8.13
N LYS A 36 14.99 11.35 7.97
CA LYS A 36 15.49 12.20 9.04
C LYS A 36 14.47 12.32 10.18
N ILE A 37 13.17 12.50 9.86
CA ILE A 37 12.10 12.52 10.87
C ILE A 37 12.13 11.22 11.69
N ALA A 38 12.17 10.04 11.06
CA ALA A 38 12.19 8.77 11.77
C ALA A 38 13.43 8.62 12.67
N ARG A 39 14.61 9.03 12.19
CA ARG A 39 15.84 9.03 12.97
C ARG A 39 15.76 9.99 14.16
N ALA A 40 15.26 11.20 13.94
CA ALA A 40 15.12 12.21 14.98
C ALA A 40 14.09 11.78 16.05
N VAL A 41 12.95 11.21 15.64
CA VAL A 41 11.96 10.65 16.57
C VAL A 41 12.52 9.51 17.38
N ASN A 42 13.25 8.58 16.77
CA ASN A 42 13.90 7.49 17.51
C ASN A 42 14.95 8.01 18.50
N LYS A 43 15.76 9.01 18.10
CA LYS A 43 16.73 9.67 19.00
C LYS A 43 16.05 10.34 20.19
N ASN A 44 14.93 11.03 19.95
CA ASN A 44 14.12 11.63 21.01
C ASN A 44 13.61 10.58 22.00
N LYS A 45 13.05 9.47 21.48
CA LYS A 45 12.56 8.36 22.30
C LYS A 45 13.66 7.75 23.19
N LEU A 46 14.86 7.55 22.64
CA LEU A 46 16.02 7.07 23.40
C LEU A 46 16.49 8.07 24.47
N ALA A 47 16.29 9.37 24.25
CA ALA A 47 16.57 10.45 25.21
C ALA A 47 15.43 10.67 26.22
N GLY A 48 14.37 9.84 26.20
CA GLY A 48 13.21 9.97 27.10
C GLY A 48 12.23 11.08 26.73
N ILE A 49 12.36 11.68 25.54
CA ILE A 49 11.43 12.70 25.03
C ILE A 49 10.35 12.00 24.22
N ARG A 50 9.10 12.21 24.57
CA ARG A 50 7.95 11.67 23.83
C ARG A 50 7.68 12.47 22.58
N VAL A 51 7.24 11.81 21.50
CA VAL A 51 6.65 12.45 20.32
C VAL A 51 5.21 11.97 20.23
N SER A 52 4.23 12.88 20.37
CA SER A 52 2.81 12.55 20.38
C SER A 52 2.29 12.27 18.97
N LEU A 53 1.12 11.61 18.88
CA LEU A 53 0.36 11.52 17.64
C LEU A 53 -0.24 12.86 17.25
N ILE A 54 -0.71 12.95 16.00
CA ILE A 54 -1.49 14.08 15.51
C ILE A 54 -2.88 14.08 16.14
N ASP A 55 -3.39 15.26 16.42
CA ASP A 55 -4.76 15.52 16.86
C ASP A 55 -5.31 16.68 16.01
N VAL A 56 -6.41 16.45 15.26
CA VAL A 56 -6.98 17.47 14.37
C VAL A 56 -7.38 18.75 15.08
N ASN A 57 -7.70 18.70 16.38
CA ASN A 57 -8.10 19.86 17.17
C ASN A 57 -6.93 20.56 17.88
N LYS A 58 -5.75 19.93 17.97
CA LYS A 58 -4.64 20.45 18.80
C LYS A 58 -3.33 20.64 18.04
N SER A 59 -3.02 19.74 17.07
CA SER A 59 -1.74 19.80 16.36
C SER A 59 -1.61 21.06 15.51
N GLU A 60 -0.49 21.74 15.64
CA GLU A 60 -0.16 22.91 14.82
C GLU A 60 0.38 22.48 13.44
N LEU A 61 0.70 23.47 12.60
CA LEU A 61 1.31 23.22 11.29
C LEU A 61 2.64 22.49 11.44
N SER A 62 3.51 23.00 12.30
CA SER A 62 4.84 22.44 12.60
C SER A 62 4.85 21.64 13.89
N PHE A 63 5.94 20.92 14.14
CA PHE A 63 6.19 20.30 15.43
C PHE A 63 6.26 21.36 16.53
N THR A 64 5.64 21.09 17.68
CA THR A 64 5.61 22.02 18.83
C THR A 64 6.14 21.34 20.10
N PRO A 65 7.08 21.99 20.84
CA PRO A 65 7.62 21.43 22.07
C PRO A 65 6.74 21.78 23.26
N ASP A 66 6.45 20.80 24.10
CA ASP A 66 5.89 20.94 25.43
C ASP A 66 6.98 20.53 26.45
N ALA A 67 7.65 21.54 27.00
CA ALA A 67 8.76 21.30 27.94
C ALA A 67 8.30 20.76 29.29
N GLU A 68 7.08 21.09 29.74
CA GLU A 68 6.53 20.61 31.02
C GLU A 68 6.17 19.12 30.93
N ALA A 69 5.53 18.71 29.82
CA ALA A 69 5.20 17.32 29.59
C ALA A 69 6.35 16.50 28.99
N ASN A 70 7.51 17.12 28.70
CA ASN A 70 8.64 16.52 27.98
C ASN A 70 8.19 15.80 26.69
N THR A 71 7.35 16.49 25.90
CA THR A 71 6.70 15.92 24.72
C THR A 71 6.81 16.88 23.54
N ILE A 72 7.15 16.35 22.38
CA ILE A 72 7.06 17.07 21.11
C ILE A 72 5.76 16.63 20.42
N HIS A 73 4.86 17.60 20.15
CA HIS A 73 3.62 17.33 19.42
C HIS A 73 3.90 17.29 17.93
N TYR A 74 3.40 16.25 17.27
CA TYR A 74 3.58 16.07 15.83
C TYR A 74 2.74 17.07 15.05
N GLY A 75 3.36 17.77 14.09
CA GLY A 75 2.72 18.80 13.27
C GLY A 75 1.94 18.22 12.08
N LEU A 76 0.83 18.85 11.71
CA LEU A 76 -0.01 18.45 10.57
C LEU A 76 0.76 18.47 9.24
N GLY A 77 1.64 19.44 9.03
CA GLY A 77 2.46 19.59 7.82
C GLY A 77 3.54 18.50 7.68
N GLY A 78 3.87 17.77 8.74
CA GLY A 78 4.77 16.61 8.69
C GLY A 78 4.08 15.33 8.26
N LEU A 79 2.75 15.32 8.08
CA LEU A 79 1.98 14.13 7.72
C LEU A 79 2.07 13.86 6.22
N GLN A 80 2.28 12.60 5.85
CA GLN A 80 2.37 12.21 4.44
C GLN A 80 1.06 12.51 3.70
N GLY A 81 1.19 13.26 2.59
CA GLY A 81 0.06 13.62 1.73
C GLY A 81 -0.75 14.83 2.22
N VAL A 82 -0.31 15.51 3.29
CA VAL A 82 -0.89 16.75 3.78
C VAL A 82 0.08 17.89 3.50
N GLY A 83 -0.25 18.75 2.55
CA GLY A 83 0.53 19.98 2.29
C GLY A 83 0.22 21.08 3.29
N ASN A 84 1.09 22.09 3.35
CA ASN A 84 0.95 23.21 4.29
C ASN A 84 -0.38 23.94 4.16
N GLU A 85 -0.87 24.19 2.95
CA GLU A 85 -2.18 24.82 2.70
C GLU A 85 -3.34 24.02 3.30
N VAL A 86 -3.31 22.69 3.12
CA VAL A 86 -4.33 21.79 3.69
C VAL A 86 -4.23 21.75 5.21
N ALA A 87 -3.02 21.70 5.76
CA ALA A 87 -2.80 21.73 7.20
C ALA A 87 -3.32 23.06 7.81
N GLN A 88 -3.03 24.17 7.18
CA GLN A 88 -3.53 25.48 7.63
C GLN A 88 -5.06 25.56 7.56
N MET A 89 -5.67 25.09 6.45
CA MET A 89 -7.12 25.02 6.32
C MET A 89 -7.76 24.16 7.41
N ILE A 90 -7.11 23.05 7.82
CA ILE A 90 -7.58 22.22 8.95
C ILE A 90 -7.53 23.02 10.25
N ILE A 91 -6.46 23.80 10.50
CA ILE A 91 -6.31 24.63 11.71
C ILE A 91 -7.38 25.71 11.77
N ASP A 92 -7.62 26.40 10.67
CA ASP A 92 -8.53 27.55 10.59
C ASP A 92 -10.01 27.17 10.78
N ASN A 93 -10.39 25.93 10.47
CA ASN A 93 -11.77 25.46 10.57
C ASN A 93 -12.10 24.70 11.88
N ARG A 94 -11.22 24.75 12.87
CA ARG A 94 -11.46 24.19 14.22
C ARG A 94 -12.57 24.93 14.96
N PRO A 95 -13.21 24.32 15.97
CA PRO A 95 -13.08 22.92 16.44
C PRO A 95 -13.90 21.93 15.61
N TYR A 96 -13.48 20.64 15.67
CA TYR A 96 -14.22 19.52 15.08
C TYR A 96 -14.82 18.65 16.18
N ASN A 97 -16.11 18.31 16.02
CA ASN A 97 -16.87 17.52 16.99
C ASN A 97 -17.01 16.03 16.55
N SER A 98 -16.87 15.76 15.27
CA SER A 98 -16.92 14.43 14.68
C SER A 98 -16.17 14.38 13.36
N ILE A 99 -16.08 13.18 12.77
CA ILE A 99 -15.48 13.00 11.44
C ILE A 99 -16.35 13.62 10.35
N GLU A 100 -17.67 13.53 10.49
CA GLU A 100 -18.63 14.12 9.58
C GLU A 100 -18.48 15.64 9.59
N ASP A 101 -18.43 16.25 10.79
CA ASP A 101 -18.20 17.70 10.96
C ASP A 101 -16.86 18.11 10.29
N PHE A 102 -15.80 17.30 10.46
CA PHE A 102 -14.53 17.55 9.81
C PHE A 102 -14.65 17.48 8.27
N MET A 103 -15.28 16.44 7.72
CA MET A 103 -15.45 16.29 6.27
C MET A 103 -16.27 17.43 5.66
N ASP A 104 -17.33 17.86 6.34
CA ASP A 104 -18.19 18.94 5.88
C ASP A 104 -17.48 20.30 5.85
N LYS A 105 -16.66 20.58 6.87
CA LYS A 105 -15.91 21.84 6.98
C LYS A 105 -14.70 21.90 6.03
N THR A 106 -13.98 20.79 5.86
CA THR A 106 -12.68 20.82 5.17
C THR A 106 -12.73 20.32 3.73
N LYS A 107 -13.65 19.38 3.41
CA LYS A 107 -13.78 18.76 2.08
C LYS A 107 -12.46 18.20 1.52
N VAL A 108 -11.57 17.74 2.40
CA VAL A 108 -10.28 17.16 2.00
C VAL A 108 -10.47 15.95 1.09
N ASN A 109 -9.50 15.72 0.24
CA ASN A 109 -9.53 14.57 -0.66
C ASN A 109 -9.31 13.25 0.10
N LYS A 110 -9.61 12.13 -0.57
CA LYS A 110 -9.54 10.79 0.01
C LYS A 110 -8.15 10.43 0.54
N THR A 111 -7.09 10.85 -0.14
CA THR A 111 -5.71 10.54 0.26
C THR A 111 -5.36 11.21 1.59
N VAL A 112 -5.69 12.49 1.74
CA VAL A 112 -5.51 13.25 2.98
C VAL A 112 -6.32 12.63 4.11
N MET A 113 -7.61 12.31 3.87
CA MET A 113 -8.47 11.73 4.90
C MET A 113 -7.94 10.38 5.40
N VAL A 114 -7.54 9.49 4.49
CA VAL A 114 -6.94 8.19 4.84
C VAL A 114 -5.66 8.38 5.66
N SER A 115 -4.81 9.35 5.28
CA SER A 115 -3.57 9.66 6.00
C SER A 115 -3.84 10.18 7.41
N LEU A 116 -4.80 11.08 7.58
CA LEU A 116 -5.24 11.58 8.89
C LEU A 116 -5.79 10.47 9.78
N ILE A 117 -6.64 9.58 9.25
CA ILE A 117 -7.17 8.44 10.02
C ILE A 117 -6.02 7.51 10.43
N LYS A 118 -5.10 7.18 9.50
CA LYS A 118 -3.96 6.30 9.78
C LYS A 118 -3.02 6.86 10.83
N SER A 119 -2.81 8.17 10.85
CA SER A 119 -1.95 8.85 11.83
C SER A 119 -2.54 8.95 13.24
N GLY A 120 -3.84 8.65 13.42
CA GLY A 120 -4.52 8.77 14.69
C GLY A 120 -5.12 10.14 14.96
N ALA A 121 -5.18 11.02 13.95
CA ALA A 121 -5.67 12.38 14.09
C ALA A 121 -7.10 12.50 14.63
N PHE A 122 -7.86 11.43 14.54
CA PHE A 122 -9.27 11.33 14.98
C PHE A 122 -9.47 10.36 16.16
N ASP A 123 -8.42 9.90 16.84
CA ASP A 123 -8.53 8.90 17.93
C ASP A 123 -9.41 9.39 19.09
N GLN A 124 -9.59 10.71 19.26
CA GLN A 124 -10.54 11.28 20.21
C GLN A 124 -12.02 10.99 19.88
N PHE A 125 -12.34 10.66 18.62
CA PHE A 125 -13.73 10.38 18.20
C PHE A 125 -14.04 8.88 18.20
N GLY A 126 -13.06 8.00 18.40
CA GLY A 126 -13.30 6.56 18.45
C GLY A 126 -12.09 5.71 18.05
N LYS A 127 -12.34 4.41 17.92
CA LYS A 127 -11.28 3.48 17.51
C LYS A 127 -10.91 3.68 16.05
N ARG A 128 -9.64 3.87 15.77
CA ARG A 128 -9.08 4.18 14.44
C ARG A 128 -9.56 3.23 13.32
N LYS A 129 -9.67 1.91 13.61
CA LYS A 129 -10.17 0.93 12.65
C LYS A 129 -11.66 1.10 12.34
N ASP A 130 -12.46 1.45 13.32
CA ASP A 130 -13.90 1.65 13.14
C ASP A 130 -14.15 2.93 12.36
N ILE A 131 -13.41 3.98 12.66
CA ILE A 131 -13.40 5.25 11.92
C ILE A 131 -13.03 5.02 10.45
N MET A 132 -11.97 4.27 10.17
CA MET A 132 -11.57 3.92 8.81
C MET A 132 -12.65 3.13 8.08
N LYS A 133 -13.28 2.16 8.75
CA LYS A 133 -14.36 1.35 8.17
C LYS A 133 -15.56 2.21 7.80
N GLN A 134 -15.99 3.09 8.71
CA GLN A 134 -17.08 4.02 8.48
C GLN A 134 -16.80 4.96 7.31
N TYR A 135 -15.62 5.59 7.30
CA TYR A 135 -15.18 6.45 6.20
C TYR A 135 -15.15 5.74 4.86
N LEU A 136 -14.54 4.55 4.80
CA LEU A 136 -14.49 3.78 3.56
C LEU A 136 -15.87 3.37 3.09
N TYR A 137 -16.78 3.00 4.01
CA TYR A 137 -18.15 2.65 3.65
C TYR A 137 -18.89 3.81 2.99
N THR A 138 -18.71 5.05 3.49
CA THR A 138 -19.31 6.22 2.83
C THR A 138 -18.69 6.50 1.47
N THR A 139 -17.38 6.34 1.32
CA THR A 139 -16.66 6.63 0.06
C THR A 139 -16.90 5.61 -1.06
N ILE A 140 -17.22 4.36 -0.75
CA ILE A 140 -17.58 3.38 -1.79
C ILE A 140 -18.97 3.66 -2.38
N ASN A 141 -19.73 4.58 -1.81
CA ASN A 141 -21.09 4.89 -2.22
C ASN A 141 -21.95 3.60 -2.31
N PRO A 142 -22.27 2.96 -1.17
CA PRO A 142 -22.91 1.67 -1.14
C PRO A 142 -24.24 1.70 -1.91
N LYS A 143 -24.50 0.66 -2.65
CA LYS A 143 -25.75 0.55 -3.42
C LYS A 143 -26.92 0.39 -2.48
N LYS A 144 -28.00 1.13 -2.75
CA LYS A 144 -29.27 1.03 -2.01
C LYS A 144 -30.25 0.08 -2.70
N ARG A 145 -30.08 -0.15 -3.99
CA ARG A 145 -30.89 -1.03 -4.82
C ARG A 145 -30.08 -1.58 -5.98
N LEU A 146 -30.34 -2.82 -6.35
CA LEU A 146 -29.75 -3.44 -7.53
C LEU A 146 -30.74 -3.46 -8.70
N THR A 147 -30.18 -3.21 -9.87
CA THR A 147 -30.89 -3.27 -11.17
C THR A 147 -29.98 -3.94 -12.19
N MET A 148 -30.45 -4.14 -13.42
CA MET A 148 -29.60 -4.67 -14.50
C MET A 148 -28.39 -3.78 -14.80
N GLN A 149 -28.39 -2.51 -14.44
CA GLN A 149 -27.21 -1.64 -14.55
C GLN A 149 -26.06 -2.12 -13.66
N ASN A 150 -26.37 -2.81 -12.56
CA ASN A 150 -25.38 -3.36 -11.62
C ASN A 150 -24.90 -4.76 -12.02
N PHE A 151 -25.46 -5.37 -13.07
CA PHE A 151 -25.14 -6.76 -13.44
C PHE A 151 -23.65 -6.98 -13.73
N ASN A 152 -22.98 -6.00 -14.35
CA ASN A 152 -21.54 -6.04 -14.53
C ASN A 152 -20.78 -6.14 -13.18
N ALA A 153 -21.17 -5.34 -12.20
CA ALA A 153 -20.54 -5.38 -10.87
C ALA A 153 -20.79 -6.73 -10.17
N LEU A 154 -21.98 -7.32 -10.33
CA LEU A 154 -22.28 -8.67 -9.82
C LEU A 154 -21.40 -9.74 -10.50
N ILE A 155 -21.13 -9.61 -11.81
CA ILE A 155 -20.23 -10.51 -12.53
C ILE A 155 -18.80 -10.38 -12.02
N GLU A 156 -18.28 -9.15 -11.89
CA GLU A 156 -16.92 -8.87 -11.42
C GLU A 156 -16.69 -9.34 -9.98
N SER A 157 -17.71 -9.23 -9.14
CA SER A 157 -17.71 -9.72 -7.75
C SER A 157 -18.02 -11.22 -7.62
N SER A 158 -18.13 -11.96 -8.74
CA SER A 158 -18.45 -13.40 -8.76
C SER A 158 -19.76 -13.78 -8.06
N LEU A 159 -20.74 -12.86 -8.02
CA LEU A 159 -22.04 -13.04 -7.37
C LEU A 159 -23.10 -13.62 -8.30
N VAL A 160 -22.82 -13.75 -9.60
CA VAL A 160 -23.72 -14.35 -10.58
C VAL A 160 -23.57 -15.87 -10.56
N PRO A 161 -24.62 -16.65 -10.22
CA PRO A 161 -24.54 -18.09 -10.08
C PRO A 161 -24.34 -18.79 -11.44
N GLN A 162 -23.84 -20.03 -11.39
CA GLN A 162 -23.52 -20.82 -12.57
C GLN A 162 -24.76 -21.07 -13.47
N LYS A 163 -25.95 -21.15 -12.90
CA LYS A 163 -27.22 -21.28 -13.66
C LYS A 163 -27.48 -20.10 -14.62
N LEU A 164 -26.86 -18.95 -14.39
CA LEU A 164 -26.93 -17.75 -15.25
C LEU A 164 -25.68 -17.56 -16.14
N LYS A 165 -24.91 -18.62 -16.39
CA LYS A 165 -23.72 -18.59 -17.23
C LYS A 165 -24.02 -18.05 -18.63
N PHE A 166 -25.11 -18.49 -19.22
CA PHE A 166 -25.52 -18.03 -20.54
C PHE A 166 -25.85 -16.54 -20.55
N GLN A 167 -26.63 -16.06 -19.58
CA GLN A 167 -26.93 -14.63 -19.43
C GLN A 167 -25.65 -13.79 -19.26
N LYS A 168 -24.67 -14.29 -18.52
CA LYS A 168 -23.35 -13.64 -18.39
C LYS A 168 -22.64 -13.53 -19.74
N GLN A 169 -22.67 -14.60 -20.55
CA GLN A 169 -22.06 -14.59 -21.88
C GLN A 169 -22.76 -13.59 -22.81
N VAL A 170 -24.09 -13.60 -22.84
CA VAL A 170 -24.90 -12.67 -23.63
C VAL A 170 -24.71 -11.22 -23.19
N PHE A 171 -24.59 -10.96 -21.89
CA PHE A 171 -24.28 -9.64 -21.35
C PHE A 171 -22.93 -9.13 -21.84
N ASN A 172 -21.89 -9.97 -21.78
CA ASN A 172 -20.55 -9.60 -22.24
C ASN A 172 -20.50 -9.38 -23.75
N PHE A 173 -21.20 -10.21 -24.53
CA PHE A 173 -21.38 -10.02 -25.95
C PHE A 173 -22.03 -8.67 -26.26
N ASN A 174 -23.14 -8.33 -25.63
CA ASN A 174 -23.80 -7.02 -25.81
C ASN A 174 -22.91 -5.83 -25.44
N LYS A 175 -22.05 -5.99 -24.41
CA LYS A 175 -21.08 -4.96 -24.01
C LYS A 175 -20.00 -4.76 -25.07
N GLY A 176 -19.58 -5.81 -25.74
CA GLY A 176 -18.64 -5.76 -26.87
C GLY A 176 -19.23 -5.08 -28.10
N LEU A 177 -20.46 -5.45 -28.47
CA LEU A 177 -21.16 -4.81 -29.60
C LEU A 177 -21.26 -3.29 -29.44
N LYS A 178 -21.50 -2.77 -28.24
CA LYS A 178 -21.55 -1.33 -27.95
C LYS A 178 -20.20 -0.63 -28.17
N LYS A 179 -19.10 -1.31 -27.97
CA LYS A 179 -17.76 -0.74 -28.19
C LYS A 179 -17.45 -0.61 -29.69
N ASP A 180 -17.88 -1.57 -30.49
CA ASP A 180 -17.54 -1.66 -31.92
C ASP A 180 -18.58 -1.06 -32.85
N CYS A 181 -19.66 -0.50 -32.29
CA CYS A 181 -20.83 0.02 -32.99
C CYS A 181 -20.59 1.42 -33.54
N LYS A 182 -19.74 1.55 -34.57
CA LYS A 182 -19.49 2.84 -35.26
C LYS A 182 -20.04 2.94 -36.70
N TYR A 183 -20.57 1.84 -37.22
CA TYR A 183 -20.80 1.73 -38.64
C TYR A 183 -22.14 2.33 -39.11
N ASN A 184 -23.23 2.09 -38.40
CA ASN A 184 -24.57 2.61 -38.71
C ASN A 184 -25.38 2.83 -37.45
N THR A 185 -26.30 3.81 -37.46
CA THR A 185 -27.17 4.10 -36.29
C THR A 185 -28.09 2.94 -35.94
N ASP A 186 -28.52 2.12 -36.90
CA ASP A 186 -29.52 1.06 -36.73
C ASP A 186 -28.94 -0.36 -36.66
N TYR A 187 -27.67 -0.55 -36.93
CA TYR A 187 -27.03 -1.86 -37.02
C TYR A 187 -25.77 -1.96 -36.14
N PHE A 188 -25.43 -3.19 -35.75
CA PHE A 188 -24.13 -3.58 -35.23
C PHE A 188 -23.40 -4.38 -36.29
N ALA A 189 -22.15 -4.06 -36.59
CA ALA A 189 -21.31 -4.92 -37.36
C ALA A 189 -20.87 -6.13 -36.56
N LEU A 190 -21.02 -7.34 -37.12
CA LEU A 190 -20.58 -8.60 -36.54
C LEU A 190 -19.37 -9.09 -37.31
N ASP A 191 -18.22 -9.15 -36.68
CA ASP A 191 -17.01 -9.72 -37.26
C ASP A 191 -16.38 -10.73 -36.32
N GLY A 192 -15.59 -11.67 -36.86
CA GLY A 192 -14.77 -12.61 -36.11
C GLY A 192 -15.50 -13.33 -34.95
N ILE A 193 -15.16 -12.98 -33.73
CA ILE A 193 -15.67 -13.65 -32.51
C ILE A 193 -17.16 -13.36 -32.29
N TYR A 194 -17.62 -12.15 -32.64
CA TYR A 194 -19.01 -11.74 -32.44
C TYR A 194 -19.95 -12.48 -33.41
N TYR A 195 -19.57 -12.65 -34.67
CA TYR A 195 -20.33 -13.48 -35.60
C TYR A 195 -20.45 -14.92 -35.10
N LYS A 196 -19.31 -15.55 -34.76
CA LYS A 196 -19.28 -16.95 -34.26
C LYS A 196 -20.13 -17.15 -33.00
N PHE A 197 -20.13 -16.16 -32.09
CA PHE A 197 -20.96 -16.22 -30.89
C PHE A 197 -22.45 -16.13 -31.27
N TYR A 198 -22.82 -15.17 -32.14
CA TYR A 198 -24.21 -14.94 -32.48
C TYR A 198 -24.83 -16.18 -33.14
N VAL A 199 -24.24 -16.69 -34.22
CA VAL A 199 -24.77 -17.85 -34.95
C VAL A 199 -24.80 -19.15 -34.11
N LYS A 200 -24.02 -19.24 -33.07
CA LYS A 200 -24.04 -20.39 -32.16
C LYS A 200 -25.29 -20.43 -31.27
N PHE A 201 -25.85 -19.30 -30.92
CA PHE A 201 -26.89 -19.20 -29.89
C PHE A 201 -28.17 -18.53 -30.35
N PHE A 202 -28.15 -17.85 -31.50
CA PHE A 202 -29.27 -17.09 -32.06
C PHE A 202 -29.49 -17.43 -33.51
N ASN A 203 -30.61 -16.92 -34.08
CA ASN A 203 -30.95 -17.20 -35.45
C ASN A 203 -30.10 -16.40 -36.48
N GLU A 204 -29.36 -17.10 -37.32
CA GLU A 204 -28.49 -16.52 -38.34
C GLU A 204 -29.28 -15.68 -39.39
N ASP A 205 -30.57 -15.97 -39.62
CA ASP A 205 -31.44 -15.22 -40.54
C ASP A 205 -31.62 -13.75 -40.12
N ASN A 206 -31.30 -13.40 -38.88
CA ASN A 206 -31.32 -12.02 -38.42
C ASN A 206 -30.07 -11.21 -38.80
N ILE A 207 -29.12 -11.82 -39.50
CA ILE A 207 -27.88 -11.18 -39.98
C ILE A 207 -28.09 -10.74 -41.41
N GLU A 208 -27.89 -9.45 -41.66
CA GLU A 208 -28.02 -8.84 -43.00
C GLU A 208 -26.64 -8.42 -43.50
N PRO A 209 -26.29 -8.73 -44.78
CA PRO A 209 -25.08 -8.19 -45.39
C PRO A 209 -25.31 -6.73 -45.81
N ILE A 210 -24.52 -5.79 -45.25
CA ILE A 210 -24.55 -4.36 -45.55
C ILE A 210 -23.11 -3.91 -45.83
N ASP A 211 -22.83 -3.33 -47.02
CA ASP A 211 -21.51 -2.83 -47.43
C ASP A 211 -20.35 -3.83 -47.14
N ASN A 212 -20.52 -5.07 -47.58
CA ASN A 212 -19.57 -6.18 -47.35
C ASN A 212 -19.30 -6.53 -45.88
N LYS A 213 -20.18 -6.12 -44.95
CA LYS A 213 -20.14 -6.49 -43.54
C LYS A 213 -21.40 -7.24 -43.15
N LEU A 214 -21.23 -8.21 -42.23
CA LEU A 214 -22.36 -8.89 -41.62
C LEU A 214 -22.89 -7.99 -40.47
N CYS A 215 -24.17 -7.63 -40.59
CA CYS A 215 -24.78 -6.66 -39.68
C CYS A 215 -25.98 -7.25 -38.95
N LEU A 216 -26.15 -6.88 -37.69
CA LEU A 216 -27.28 -7.28 -36.84
C LEU A 216 -28.13 -6.04 -36.53
N ASN A 217 -29.42 -6.09 -36.81
CA ASN A 217 -30.33 -4.99 -36.52
C ASN A 217 -30.45 -4.78 -34.98
N LYS A 218 -30.29 -3.54 -34.54
CA LYS A 218 -30.32 -3.20 -33.08
C LYS A 218 -31.67 -3.46 -32.44
N LYS A 219 -32.78 -3.30 -33.17
CA LYS A 219 -34.12 -3.57 -32.64
C LYS A 219 -34.36 -5.07 -32.43
N THR A 220 -33.91 -5.90 -33.40
CA THR A 220 -33.97 -7.36 -33.32
C THR A 220 -33.12 -7.85 -32.17
N TRP A 221 -31.86 -7.42 -32.13
CA TRP A 221 -30.96 -7.78 -31.01
C TRP A 221 -31.50 -7.37 -29.64
N LYS A 222 -32.10 -6.19 -29.52
CA LYS A 222 -32.69 -5.75 -28.28
C LYS A 222 -33.78 -6.69 -27.78
N LYS A 223 -34.63 -7.20 -28.65
CA LYS A 223 -35.69 -8.16 -28.28
C LYS A 223 -35.11 -9.48 -27.78
N GLU A 224 -34.13 -10.03 -28.50
CA GLU A 224 -33.43 -11.25 -28.12
C GLU A 224 -32.68 -11.08 -26.78
N TYR A 225 -31.92 -10.00 -26.66
CA TYR A 225 -31.21 -9.66 -25.42
C TYR A 225 -32.15 -9.53 -24.23
N ASP A 226 -33.23 -8.76 -24.35
CA ASP A 226 -34.21 -8.57 -23.27
C ASP A 226 -34.89 -9.89 -22.86
N SER A 227 -35.19 -10.75 -23.83
CA SER A 227 -35.72 -12.11 -23.58
C SER A 227 -34.76 -12.95 -22.76
N VAL A 228 -33.50 -13.07 -23.17
CA VAL A 228 -32.48 -13.83 -22.47
C VAL A 228 -32.19 -13.25 -21.08
N MET A 229 -32.11 -11.94 -20.96
CA MET A 229 -31.79 -11.27 -19.70
C MET A 229 -32.96 -11.21 -18.71
N SER A 230 -34.16 -11.62 -19.10
CA SER A 230 -35.33 -11.70 -18.20
C SER A 230 -35.04 -12.56 -16.96
N ALA A 231 -34.39 -13.73 -17.15
CA ALA A 231 -33.99 -14.62 -16.07
C ALA A 231 -32.98 -13.97 -15.09
N ALA A 232 -32.05 -13.15 -15.61
CA ALA A 232 -31.11 -12.41 -14.76
C ALA A 232 -31.81 -11.27 -14.00
N LYS A 233 -32.76 -10.58 -14.64
CA LYS A 233 -33.61 -9.57 -13.97
C LYS A 233 -34.39 -10.19 -12.81
N GLN A 234 -35.05 -11.32 -13.05
CA GLN A 234 -35.82 -12.02 -12.03
C GLN A 234 -34.94 -12.47 -10.87
N TYR A 235 -33.77 -13.05 -11.17
CA TYR A 235 -32.81 -13.46 -10.15
C TYR A 235 -32.39 -12.28 -9.26
N ILE A 236 -32.11 -11.08 -9.83
CA ILE A 236 -31.75 -9.89 -9.06
C ILE A 236 -32.92 -9.48 -8.15
N VAL A 237 -34.17 -9.54 -8.63
CA VAL A 237 -35.36 -9.17 -7.85
C VAL A 237 -35.55 -10.16 -6.69
N ASP A 238 -35.49 -11.47 -6.96
CA ASP A 238 -35.72 -12.51 -5.97
C ASP A 238 -34.66 -12.55 -4.87
N ASN A 239 -33.43 -12.11 -5.17
CA ASN A 239 -32.30 -12.14 -4.24
C ASN A 239 -31.77 -10.74 -3.90
N GLN A 240 -32.61 -9.71 -4.03
CA GLN A 240 -32.23 -8.30 -3.95
C GLN A 240 -31.38 -7.98 -2.70
N GLN A 241 -31.86 -8.32 -1.51
CA GLN A 241 -31.19 -7.95 -0.26
C GLN A 241 -29.87 -8.69 -0.09
N GLU A 242 -29.86 -10.00 -0.32
CA GLU A 242 -28.66 -10.82 -0.20
C GLU A 242 -27.53 -10.37 -1.15
N LEU A 243 -27.88 -10.11 -2.42
CA LEU A 243 -26.93 -9.64 -3.42
C LEU A 243 -26.42 -8.23 -3.10
N LEU A 244 -27.30 -7.36 -2.57
CA LEU A 244 -26.96 -6.00 -2.17
C LEU A 244 -25.92 -6.02 -1.05
N ASP A 245 -26.16 -6.82 -0.01
CA ASP A 245 -25.26 -6.93 1.14
C ASP A 245 -23.90 -7.55 0.71
N LYS A 246 -23.94 -8.61 -0.09
CA LYS A 246 -22.71 -9.22 -0.61
C LYS A 246 -21.89 -8.27 -1.49
N LEU A 247 -22.55 -7.53 -2.38
CA LEU A 247 -21.88 -6.57 -3.26
C LEU A 247 -21.25 -5.43 -2.45
N ASN A 248 -22.01 -4.81 -1.54
CA ASN A 248 -21.50 -3.73 -0.71
C ASN A 248 -20.35 -4.19 0.21
N ASN A 249 -20.45 -5.40 0.77
CA ASN A 249 -19.37 -5.99 1.56
C ASN A 249 -18.12 -6.27 0.70
N THR A 250 -18.28 -6.74 -0.54
CA THR A 250 -17.15 -6.94 -1.46
C THR A 250 -16.49 -5.61 -1.80
N MET A 251 -17.27 -4.58 -2.13
CA MET A 251 -16.75 -3.22 -2.39
C MET A 251 -16.00 -2.66 -1.16
N LEU A 252 -16.52 -2.87 0.04
CA LEU A 252 -15.86 -2.44 1.28
C LEU A 252 -14.55 -3.20 1.52
N LYS A 253 -14.56 -4.52 1.29
CA LYS A 253 -13.35 -5.37 1.42
C LYS A 253 -12.26 -4.92 0.43
N ASP A 254 -12.62 -4.63 -0.81
CA ASP A 254 -11.67 -4.14 -1.81
C ASP A 254 -11.13 -2.76 -1.44
N ALA A 255 -11.99 -1.86 -0.95
CA ALA A 255 -11.55 -0.56 -0.45
C ALA A 255 -10.65 -0.70 0.79
N TRP A 256 -10.99 -1.61 1.71
CA TRP A 256 -10.16 -1.90 2.88
C TRP A 256 -8.77 -2.43 2.48
N ASN A 257 -8.72 -3.42 1.60
CA ASN A 257 -7.46 -3.99 1.10
C ASN A 257 -6.59 -2.94 0.41
N LYS A 258 -7.21 -1.99 -0.26
CA LYS A 258 -6.50 -0.92 -0.98
C LYS A 258 -5.98 0.18 -0.06
N TYR A 259 -6.74 0.59 0.96
CA TYR A 259 -6.46 1.81 1.73
C TYR A 259 -6.15 1.55 3.20
N ALA A 260 -6.57 0.43 3.76
CA ALA A 260 -6.57 0.15 5.19
C ALA A 260 -5.96 -1.22 5.55
N ALA A 261 -5.25 -1.86 4.63
CA ALA A 261 -4.53 -3.10 4.94
C ALA A 261 -3.48 -2.87 6.04
N GLY A 262 -3.21 -3.91 6.82
CA GLY A 262 -2.17 -3.89 7.85
C GLY A 262 -2.67 -3.59 9.27
N THR A 263 -1.71 -3.38 10.15
CA THR A 263 -1.90 -3.10 11.58
C THR A 263 -1.95 -1.58 11.83
N ILE A 264 -2.32 -1.18 13.04
CA ILE A 264 -2.22 0.23 13.45
C ILE A 264 -0.77 0.72 13.38
N SER A 265 0.19 -0.10 13.82
CA SER A 265 1.62 0.24 13.71
C SER A 265 2.06 0.42 12.25
N HIS A 266 1.57 -0.44 11.33
CA HIS A 266 1.81 -0.26 9.90
C HIS A 266 1.25 1.06 9.36
N TRP A 267 0.04 1.43 9.78
CA TRP A 267 -0.57 2.71 9.41
C TRP A 267 0.24 3.92 9.89
N GLU A 268 0.74 3.85 11.12
CA GLU A 268 1.62 4.90 11.68
C GLU A 268 2.92 5.03 10.88
N MET A 269 3.57 3.90 10.59
CA MET A 269 4.77 3.92 9.75
C MET A 269 4.49 4.50 8.37
N GLU A 270 3.36 4.15 7.75
CA GLU A 270 3.00 4.63 6.42
C GLU A 270 2.69 6.14 6.42
N SER A 271 1.99 6.66 7.43
CA SER A 271 1.52 8.05 7.49
C SER A 271 2.49 9.01 8.18
N LEU A 272 3.10 8.60 9.29
CA LEU A 272 3.97 9.43 10.12
C LEU A 272 5.46 9.17 9.89
N GLY A 273 5.83 8.00 9.32
CA GLY A 273 7.21 7.54 9.20
C GLY A 273 7.84 7.05 10.48
N MET A 274 7.05 6.80 11.49
CA MET A 274 7.49 6.30 12.79
C MET A 274 6.48 5.31 13.37
N TYR A 275 6.89 4.54 14.37
CA TYR A 275 6.00 3.76 15.22
C TYR A 275 5.74 4.50 16.53
N TYR A 276 4.52 4.91 16.76
CA TYR A 276 4.06 5.39 18.07
C TYR A 276 3.80 4.21 19.01
N HIS A 277 3.06 3.22 18.51
CA HIS A 277 2.91 1.93 19.16
C HIS A 277 4.14 1.05 18.98
N LYS A 278 4.09 -0.20 19.48
CA LYS A 278 5.21 -1.14 19.33
C LYS A 278 5.52 -1.40 17.86
N HIS A 279 6.80 -1.50 17.54
CA HIS A 279 7.26 -1.97 16.25
C HIS A 279 6.69 -3.36 15.96
N GLU A 280 6.19 -3.62 14.75
CA GLU A 280 5.54 -4.89 14.39
C GLU A 280 6.45 -6.09 14.62
N LEU A 281 7.76 -5.92 14.40
CA LEU A 281 8.76 -6.97 14.61
C LEU A 281 9.08 -7.28 16.09
N THR A 282 8.56 -6.51 17.06
CA THR A 282 8.80 -6.78 18.48
C THR A 282 8.14 -8.06 18.99
N SER A 283 7.10 -8.54 18.29
CA SER A 283 6.40 -9.78 18.63
C SER A 283 7.05 -11.03 18.05
N ILE A 284 8.05 -10.88 17.16
CA ILE A 284 8.71 -12.01 16.52
C ILE A 284 9.67 -12.69 17.50
N ASP A 285 9.64 -14.01 17.54
CA ASP A 285 10.71 -14.79 18.17
C ASP A 285 11.93 -14.84 17.25
N ASN A 286 12.85 -13.91 17.48
CA ASN A 286 14.07 -13.77 16.68
C ASN A 286 14.93 -15.04 16.64
N SER A 287 14.84 -15.90 17.65
CA SER A 287 15.63 -17.14 17.75
C SER A 287 15.23 -18.18 16.71
N LEU A 288 13.94 -18.19 16.31
CA LEU A 288 13.44 -19.11 15.27
C LEU A 288 14.02 -18.82 13.88
N TYR A 289 14.53 -17.61 13.67
CA TYR A 289 14.97 -17.13 12.34
C TYR A 289 16.45 -16.70 12.32
N ASP A 290 17.19 -16.92 13.43
CA ASP A 290 18.58 -16.44 13.59
C ASP A 290 18.73 -14.91 13.41
N ILE A 291 17.70 -14.15 13.76
CA ILE A 291 17.74 -12.69 13.69
C ILE A 291 18.46 -12.15 14.88
N VAL A 292 19.46 -11.28 14.63
CA VAL A 292 20.25 -10.63 15.68
C VAL A 292 19.95 -9.14 15.72
N ASP A 293 20.12 -8.56 16.90
CA ASP A 293 20.05 -7.12 17.06
C ASP A 293 21.29 -6.47 16.44
N TYR A 294 21.06 -5.55 15.47
CA TYR A 294 22.14 -4.82 14.81
C TYR A 294 23.05 -4.08 15.79
N ALA A 295 22.52 -3.53 16.86
CA ALA A 295 23.30 -2.79 17.84
C ALA A 295 24.36 -3.65 18.55
N ARG A 296 24.14 -4.98 18.62
CA ARG A 296 25.04 -5.95 19.25
C ARG A 296 26.09 -6.51 18.31
N LEU A 297 26.02 -6.24 17.01
CA LEU A 297 27.03 -6.71 16.06
C LEU A 297 28.30 -5.87 16.15
N ASP A 298 29.44 -6.52 16.05
CA ASP A 298 30.72 -5.84 15.94
C ASP A 298 30.78 -4.94 14.69
N ARG A 299 31.38 -3.76 14.84
CA ARG A 299 31.57 -2.82 13.72
C ARG A 299 32.53 -3.35 12.66
N THR A 300 33.41 -4.28 13.03
CA THR A 300 34.33 -4.94 12.13
C THR A 300 33.81 -6.31 11.76
N PRO A 301 33.80 -6.67 10.46
CA PRO A 301 33.34 -7.98 10.03
C PRO A 301 34.15 -9.12 10.63
N ILE A 302 33.50 -10.14 11.16
CA ILE A 302 34.15 -11.33 11.73
C ILE A 302 34.49 -12.28 10.59
N VAL A 303 35.78 -12.69 10.47
CA VAL A 303 36.18 -13.70 9.51
C VAL A 303 35.75 -15.07 9.99
N ASP A 304 34.99 -15.80 9.17
CA ASP A 304 34.50 -17.16 9.44
C ASP A 304 35.61 -18.17 9.08
N TYR A 305 36.15 -18.02 7.85
CA TYR A 305 37.32 -18.78 7.38
C TYR A 305 37.97 -18.07 6.20
N THR A 306 39.18 -18.51 5.84
CA THR A 306 39.88 -18.05 4.63
C THR A 306 40.04 -19.19 3.64
N PHE A 307 40.01 -18.88 2.35
CA PHE A 307 40.35 -19.83 1.29
C PHE A 307 41.37 -19.21 0.30
N LYS A 308 42.18 -20.04 -0.28
CA LYS A 308 43.18 -19.60 -1.27
C LYS A 308 42.62 -19.64 -2.67
N ARG A 309 42.72 -18.54 -3.41
CA ARG A 309 42.39 -18.46 -4.84
C ARG A 309 43.47 -17.66 -5.56
N ASN A 310 44.11 -18.25 -6.59
CA ASN A 310 45.20 -17.64 -7.36
C ASN A 310 46.34 -17.10 -6.49
N GLY A 311 46.72 -17.85 -5.43
CA GLY A 311 47.77 -17.45 -4.51
C GLY A 311 47.40 -16.42 -3.44
N ALA A 312 46.24 -15.81 -3.53
CA ALA A 312 45.74 -14.84 -2.54
C ALA A 312 44.81 -15.51 -1.51
N GLU A 313 44.94 -15.14 -0.25
CA GLU A 313 44.03 -15.53 0.83
C GLU A 313 42.77 -14.62 0.81
N ILE A 314 41.62 -15.24 0.58
CA ILE A 314 40.34 -14.52 0.53
C ILE A 314 39.53 -14.84 1.79
N PRO A 315 39.24 -13.83 2.64
CA PRO A 315 38.42 -14.05 3.83
C PRO A 315 36.96 -14.21 3.47
N ILE A 316 36.32 -15.19 4.06
CA ILE A 316 34.88 -15.35 4.12
C ILE A 316 34.37 -14.88 5.49
N PHE A 317 33.44 -13.96 5.49
CA PHE A 317 32.94 -13.36 6.71
C PHE A 317 31.71 -14.09 7.22
N LYS A 318 31.59 -14.17 8.54
CA LYS A 318 30.37 -14.63 9.18
C LYS A 318 29.22 -13.66 8.86
N THR A 319 28.13 -14.20 8.29
CA THR A 319 26.94 -13.41 7.99
C THR A 319 25.92 -13.50 9.10
N PHE A 320 25.16 -12.43 9.28
CA PHE A 320 24.10 -12.29 10.28
C PHE A 320 22.81 -11.85 9.60
N LYS A 321 21.67 -12.21 10.20
CA LYS A 321 20.38 -11.74 9.76
C LYS A 321 19.90 -10.61 10.68
N ILE A 322 19.48 -9.50 10.10
CA ILE A 322 18.80 -8.40 10.81
C ILE A 322 17.42 -8.21 10.20
N ALA A 323 16.45 -7.75 10.99
CA ALA A 323 15.10 -7.44 10.51
C ALA A 323 14.75 -5.98 10.79
N GLY A 324 13.99 -5.39 9.88
CA GLY A 324 13.55 -4.00 10.01
C GLY A 324 12.51 -3.60 8.97
N THR A 325 11.94 -2.43 9.17
CA THR A 325 10.98 -1.81 8.24
C THR A 325 11.68 -0.77 7.39
N VAL A 326 11.48 -0.81 6.08
CA VAL A 326 12.01 0.19 5.15
C VAL A 326 11.39 1.54 5.44
N ILE A 327 12.22 2.55 5.74
CA ILE A 327 11.78 3.94 5.94
C ILE A 327 12.22 4.86 4.81
N ALA A 328 13.32 4.53 4.14
CA ALA A 328 13.80 5.26 2.97
C ALA A 328 14.61 4.35 2.04
N LYS A 329 14.81 4.81 0.80
CA LYS A 329 15.74 4.23 -0.17
C LYS A 329 16.53 5.33 -0.85
N ASP A 330 17.78 4.99 -1.19
CA ASP A 330 18.66 5.83 -1.99
C ASP A 330 19.07 5.03 -3.24
N GLU A 331 18.46 5.39 -4.36
CA GLU A 331 18.68 4.68 -5.64
C GLU A 331 20.09 4.94 -6.20
N MET A 332 20.64 6.14 -5.94
CA MET A 332 21.97 6.52 -6.41
C MET A 332 23.05 5.66 -5.76
N HIS A 333 22.94 5.43 -4.46
CA HIS A 333 23.93 4.65 -3.69
C HIS A 333 23.57 3.18 -3.52
N SER A 334 22.43 2.73 -4.11
CA SER A 334 21.93 1.35 -3.99
C SER A 334 21.81 0.90 -2.53
N GLN A 335 21.17 1.73 -1.73
CA GLN A 335 20.98 1.50 -0.30
C GLN A 335 19.56 1.76 0.14
N ILE A 336 19.17 1.12 1.25
CA ILE A 336 17.91 1.37 1.94
C ILE A 336 18.21 1.72 3.40
N THR A 337 17.28 2.41 4.02
CA THR A 337 17.30 2.65 5.46
C THR A 337 16.23 1.79 6.12
N LEU A 338 16.62 0.95 7.07
CA LEU A 338 15.74 0.12 7.86
C LEU A 338 15.59 0.69 9.27
N LEU A 339 14.36 0.76 9.76
CA LEU A 339 14.05 0.92 11.17
C LEU A 339 13.91 -0.46 11.80
N THR A 340 14.87 -0.82 12.64
CA THR A 340 14.84 -2.05 13.44
C THR A 340 14.18 -1.79 14.80
N THR A 341 14.00 -2.82 15.61
CA THR A 341 13.46 -2.66 16.97
C THR A 341 14.35 -1.83 17.91
N THR A 342 15.63 -1.67 17.58
CA THR A 342 16.64 -1.01 18.42
C THR A 342 17.24 0.23 17.80
N GLY A 343 16.96 0.53 16.53
CA GLY A 343 17.49 1.72 15.88
C GLY A 343 17.39 1.70 14.36
N VAL A 344 18.01 2.69 13.73
CA VAL A 344 18.01 2.88 12.29
C VAL A 344 19.34 2.39 11.71
N VAL A 345 19.25 1.63 10.63
CA VAL A 345 20.39 0.99 9.95
C VAL A 345 20.37 1.30 8.46
N GLU A 346 21.53 1.69 7.91
CA GLU A 346 21.72 1.77 6.47
C GLU A 346 22.18 0.42 5.92
N VAL A 347 21.43 -0.11 4.94
CA VAL A 347 21.72 -1.39 4.29
C VAL A 347 22.16 -1.13 2.86
N LYS A 348 23.40 -1.50 2.54
CA LYS A 348 24.02 -1.37 1.21
C LYS A 348 24.00 -2.69 0.47
N MET A 349 23.85 -2.62 -0.86
CA MET A 349 23.85 -3.78 -1.74
C MET A 349 24.45 -3.43 -3.11
N SER A 350 24.64 -4.44 -3.98
CA SER A 350 25.06 -4.17 -5.35
C SER A 350 23.95 -3.48 -6.14
N LYS A 351 24.31 -2.70 -7.15
CA LYS A 351 23.35 -1.99 -8.02
C LYS A 351 22.39 -2.95 -8.72
N GLU A 352 22.87 -4.10 -9.17
CA GLU A 352 22.07 -5.13 -9.82
C GLU A 352 21.02 -5.70 -8.87
N TYR A 353 21.43 -6.06 -7.64
CA TYR A 353 20.53 -6.59 -6.63
C TYR A 353 19.50 -5.56 -6.19
N PHE A 354 19.92 -4.31 -6.02
CA PHE A 354 19.01 -3.20 -5.72
C PHE A 354 17.95 -3.04 -6.82
N SER A 355 18.37 -2.99 -8.09
CA SER A 355 17.46 -2.82 -9.23
C SER A 355 16.47 -3.97 -9.34
N GLN A 356 16.90 -5.22 -9.13
CA GLN A 356 16.04 -6.40 -9.15
C GLN A 356 14.88 -6.29 -8.14
N TYR A 357 15.19 -5.95 -6.88
CA TYR A 357 14.19 -5.91 -5.81
C TYR A 357 13.43 -4.58 -5.70
N ASN A 358 13.96 -3.48 -6.26
CA ASN A 358 13.27 -2.19 -6.32
C ASN A 358 12.23 -2.13 -7.45
N LYS A 359 12.38 -2.93 -8.50
CA LYS A 359 11.53 -2.92 -9.69
C LYS A 359 10.09 -3.32 -9.34
N ARG A 360 9.13 -2.57 -9.87
CA ARG A 360 7.70 -2.91 -9.87
C ARG A 360 7.41 -3.94 -10.96
N ILE A 361 6.62 -4.96 -10.65
CA ILE A 361 6.16 -5.97 -11.62
C ILE A 361 4.72 -5.69 -11.98
N SER A 362 4.42 -5.61 -13.27
CA SER A 362 3.06 -5.36 -13.77
C SER A 362 2.77 -6.23 -14.99
N GLU A 363 1.51 -6.67 -15.10
CA GLU A 363 0.97 -7.36 -16.27
C GLU A 363 0.11 -6.42 -17.11
N VAL A 364 0.17 -6.58 -18.42
CA VAL A 364 -0.72 -5.87 -19.36
C VAL A 364 -1.99 -6.68 -19.51
N ARG A 365 -3.12 -6.08 -19.19
CA ARG A 365 -4.45 -6.69 -19.39
C ARG A 365 -4.83 -6.73 -20.87
N PRO A 366 -5.79 -7.57 -21.26
CA PRO A 366 -6.29 -7.61 -22.65
C PRO A 366 -6.81 -6.29 -23.17
N ASP A 367 -7.23 -5.37 -22.29
CA ASP A 367 -7.70 -4.01 -22.62
C ASP A 367 -6.57 -3.00 -22.76
N GLY A 368 -5.30 -3.43 -22.68
CA GLY A 368 -4.11 -2.59 -22.77
C GLY A 368 -3.74 -1.87 -21.46
N THR A 369 -4.54 -1.98 -20.42
CA THR A 369 -4.22 -1.37 -19.11
C THR A 369 -3.18 -2.21 -18.36
N LYS A 370 -2.30 -1.53 -17.58
CA LYS A 370 -1.30 -2.21 -16.74
C LYS A 370 -1.88 -2.46 -15.35
N LYS A 371 -1.85 -3.72 -14.90
CA LYS A 371 -2.13 -4.10 -13.51
C LYS A 371 -0.82 -4.36 -12.78
N ILE A 372 -0.61 -3.66 -11.66
CA ILE A 372 0.54 -3.93 -10.80
C ILE A 372 0.27 -5.24 -10.06
N MET A 373 1.14 -6.22 -10.27
CA MET A 373 1.09 -7.52 -9.59
C MET A 373 1.91 -7.52 -8.32
N GLU A 374 3.05 -6.82 -8.33
CA GLU A 374 3.89 -6.67 -7.15
C GLU A 374 4.58 -5.29 -7.14
N GLN A 375 4.60 -4.66 -5.97
CA GLN A 375 5.45 -3.49 -5.70
C GLN A 375 6.88 -3.97 -5.39
N GLY A 376 7.88 -3.12 -5.68
CA GLY A 376 9.25 -3.42 -5.26
C GLY A 376 9.36 -3.60 -3.74
N PHE A 377 10.34 -4.38 -3.29
CA PHE A 377 10.55 -4.68 -1.85
C PHE A 377 10.97 -3.44 -1.04
N PHE A 378 11.55 -2.44 -1.70
CA PHE A 378 12.08 -1.24 -1.03
C PHE A 378 11.06 -0.10 -0.96
N GLN A 379 9.79 -0.45 -0.80
CA GLN A 379 8.76 0.55 -0.50
C GLN A 379 8.74 0.82 1.01
N ARG A 380 8.47 2.06 1.36
CA ARG A 380 8.30 2.47 2.75
C ARG A 380 7.21 1.63 3.44
N GLY A 381 7.47 1.20 4.65
CA GLY A 381 6.58 0.31 5.41
C GLY A 381 6.75 -1.18 5.12
N MET A 382 7.54 -1.57 4.11
CA MET A 382 7.84 -2.97 3.87
C MET A 382 8.82 -3.51 4.91
N MET A 383 8.49 -4.66 5.48
CA MET A 383 9.34 -5.34 6.45
C MET A 383 10.24 -6.36 5.75
N LEU A 384 11.53 -6.33 6.08
CA LEU A 384 12.56 -7.15 5.44
C LEU A 384 13.40 -7.85 6.50
N VAL A 385 13.87 -9.05 6.13
CA VAL A 385 15.01 -9.71 6.76
C VAL A 385 16.18 -9.61 5.80
N CYS A 386 17.29 -9.03 6.28
CA CYS A 386 18.51 -8.82 5.52
C CYS A 386 19.62 -9.71 6.06
N ASN A 387 20.26 -10.50 5.20
CA ASN A 387 21.43 -11.31 5.53
C ASN A 387 22.70 -10.61 5.02
N GLY A 388 23.71 -10.46 5.88
CA GLY A 388 24.91 -9.73 5.52
C GLY A 388 25.90 -9.57 6.64
N ILE A 389 26.75 -8.56 6.51
CA ILE A 389 27.82 -8.23 7.46
C ILE A 389 27.75 -6.77 7.86
N ARG A 390 28.09 -6.46 9.11
CA ARG A 390 28.25 -5.08 9.56
C ARG A 390 29.65 -4.56 9.19
N ARG A 391 29.72 -3.35 8.61
CA ARG A 391 30.94 -2.61 8.36
C ARG A 391 30.80 -1.18 8.87
N GLY A 392 31.40 -0.87 10.01
CA GLY A 392 31.23 0.41 10.67
C GLY A 392 29.74 0.65 11.04
N ASP A 393 29.15 1.70 10.50
CA ASP A 393 27.77 2.10 10.74
C ASP A 393 26.80 1.61 9.65
N THR A 394 27.28 0.81 8.69
CA THR A 394 26.46 0.25 7.62
C THR A 394 26.37 -1.26 7.67
N PHE A 395 25.27 -1.81 7.18
CA PHE A 395 25.07 -3.25 6.98
C PHE A 395 25.14 -3.54 5.48
N VAL A 396 26.02 -4.45 5.08
CA VAL A 396 26.23 -4.79 3.66
C VAL A 396 25.61 -6.15 3.41
N LEU A 397 24.65 -6.21 2.49
CA LEU A 397 24.01 -7.47 2.10
C LEU A 397 25.06 -8.43 1.54
N LYS A 398 25.11 -9.63 2.04
CA LYS A 398 26.03 -10.66 1.62
C LYS A 398 25.47 -12.06 1.92
N ALA A 399 25.62 -12.95 0.95
CA ALA A 399 25.35 -14.37 1.15
C ALA A 399 26.44 -15.17 0.44
N TYR A 400 26.84 -16.27 1.05
CA TYR A 400 27.84 -17.17 0.47
C TYR A 400 27.14 -18.48 0.07
N LYS A 401 27.49 -19.01 -1.13
CA LYS A 401 27.06 -20.36 -1.53
C LYS A 401 27.81 -21.38 -0.69
N ARG A 402 27.08 -22.12 0.14
CA ARG A 402 27.62 -23.30 0.87
C ARG A 402 27.08 -24.57 0.19
N LYS A 403 27.86 -25.66 0.17
CA LYS A 403 27.40 -26.95 -0.38
C LYS A 403 26.05 -27.33 0.22
N GLY A 404 25.02 -27.43 -0.65
CA GLY A 404 23.69 -27.87 -0.26
C GLY A 404 22.74 -26.80 0.28
N ASN A 405 23.16 -25.53 0.52
CA ASN A 405 22.28 -24.45 0.99
C ASN A 405 22.50 -23.17 0.20
N VAL A 406 21.45 -22.71 -0.47
CA VAL A 406 21.43 -21.38 -1.06
C VAL A 406 20.97 -20.39 0.04
N GLN A 407 21.90 -19.53 0.50
CA GLN A 407 21.53 -18.46 1.40
C GLN A 407 21.12 -17.24 0.57
N HIS A 408 19.90 -16.78 0.75
CA HIS A 408 19.44 -15.55 0.14
C HIS A 408 19.87 -14.34 0.98
N GLN A 409 20.10 -13.21 0.30
CA GLN A 409 20.51 -11.96 0.96
C GLN A 409 19.35 -11.19 1.55
N LEU A 410 18.13 -11.40 1.02
CA LEU A 410 16.97 -10.60 1.32
C LEU A 410 15.71 -11.46 1.34
N TYR A 411 14.85 -11.22 2.33
CA TYR A 411 13.50 -11.76 2.40
C TYR A 411 12.52 -10.63 2.73
N LYS A 412 11.38 -10.63 2.08
CA LYS A 412 10.24 -9.79 2.45
C LYS A 412 9.38 -10.54 3.46
N ILE A 413 9.11 -9.91 4.58
CA ILE A 413 8.15 -10.42 5.56
C ILE A 413 6.74 -10.08 5.04
N THR A 414 5.95 -11.11 4.79
CA THR A 414 4.58 -10.98 4.27
C THR A 414 3.54 -10.96 5.37
N LYS A 415 3.85 -11.61 6.51
CA LYS A 415 2.96 -11.66 7.65
C LYS A 415 3.73 -11.90 8.95
N VAL A 416 3.31 -11.26 10.01
CA VAL A 416 3.74 -11.51 11.39
C VAL A 416 2.56 -12.10 12.13
N ASN A 417 2.73 -13.28 12.72
CA ASN A 417 1.71 -14.00 13.45
C ASN A 417 1.74 -13.65 14.95
N GLN A 418 0.64 -13.88 15.64
CA GLN A 418 0.54 -13.59 17.09
C GLN A 418 1.39 -14.52 17.98
N ASP A 419 1.72 -15.70 17.46
CA ASP A 419 2.55 -16.70 18.13
C ASP A 419 4.07 -16.44 18.02
N GLY A 420 4.47 -15.32 17.44
CA GLY A 420 5.88 -14.94 17.24
C GLY A 420 6.49 -15.50 15.96
N THR A 421 5.72 -16.23 15.16
CA THR A 421 6.17 -16.70 13.84
C THR A 421 5.95 -15.66 12.75
N MET A 422 6.66 -15.77 11.62
CA MET A 422 6.47 -14.92 10.46
C MET A 422 6.51 -15.73 9.15
N GLU A 423 5.75 -15.25 8.18
CA GLU A 423 5.82 -15.70 6.80
C GLU A 423 6.74 -14.76 6.01
N MET A 424 7.62 -15.31 5.21
CA MET A 424 8.56 -14.52 4.41
C MET A 424 8.82 -15.16 3.06
N THR A 425 9.14 -14.33 2.06
CA THR A 425 9.49 -14.77 0.71
C THR A 425 10.69 -13.98 0.19
N ASN A 426 11.51 -14.64 -0.61
CA ASN A 426 12.58 -14.02 -1.39
C ASN A 426 12.22 -13.96 -2.89
N ASN A 427 11.13 -14.65 -3.30
CA ASN A 427 10.71 -14.72 -4.68
C ASN A 427 9.92 -13.47 -5.08
N ARG A 428 10.15 -13.03 -6.31
CA ARG A 428 9.37 -11.99 -6.98
C ARG A 428 8.22 -12.65 -7.76
N TYR A 429 7.13 -11.87 -7.97
CA TYR A 429 6.00 -12.34 -8.76
C TYR A 429 6.45 -12.86 -10.14
N GLY A 430 6.01 -14.05 -10.50
CA GLY A 430 6.36 -14.71 -11.77
C GLY A 430 7.72 -15.40 -11.80
N GLU A 431 8.52 -15.34 -10.74
CA GLU A 431 9.69 -16.20 -10.58
C GLU A 431 9.21 -17.61 -10.16
N ASN A 432 9.59 -18.62 -10.93
CA ASN A 432 9.31 -20.00 -10.56
C ASN A 432 10.04 -20.32 -9.26
N VAL A 433 9.35 -21.02 -8.37
CA VAL A 433 9.93 -21.65 -7.19
C VAL A 433 10.80 -22.81 -7.69
N ASP A 434 12.01 -22.53 -8.12
CA ASP A 434 13.00 -23.60 -8.29
C ASP A 434 13.38 -24.09 -6.89
N ASN A 435 12.95 -25.30 -6.62
CA ASN A 435 13.17 -26.08 -5.40
C ASN A 435 14.64 -26.22 -5.01
#